data_0496c7bce6be7839a2f4c8b8281c6f2a
#
_entry.id   0496c7bce6be7839a2f4c8b8281c6f2a
#
_cell.length_a   1.000
_cell.length_b   1.000
_cell.length_c   1.000
_cell.angle_alpha   90.00
_cell.angle_beta   90.00
_cell.angle_gamma   90.00
#
_symmetry.space_group_name_H-M   'P 1'
#
loop_
_entity.id
_entity.type
_entity.pdbx_description
1 polymer ?
#
loop_
_entity_poly.entity_id
_entity_poly.type
_entity_poly.pdbx_seq_one_letter_code
_entity_poly.pdbx_strand_id
1 'polypeptide(L)'
;MQEFALGAFLTRWGPVARHNLAASEAETLPLRDLLAMAAPDDLHRWQGLDLGYTDPRGALWLRQAIAGTYAAITPDTVLCFAGAQEALTCAARALLSVGDHAAPGHAPLGHAALGHAALGHAALGHAIVVVPCYQPSAMAVTSVADVTGVALDPDDRWRLDLAKVSAAIRPTTRLVVVNFPNNPTGALIDRGCLDALIALCRRHGLWLVNDEVYRLIDRDAAVRLPQVADVYERGISINALTKSHGLPGLRVGWAACGDPDVLARMQAVKTALSGCLAAPSEVLAHIAIQAQGRILGRNRALADANLRRVRAFFARHSGLFEWDEPAGGVTAFPRYRGADGVEAFSEELAREAGVLVLPGSVWRSSLGPTPADRFRVGFGRNGVAPALDAWEGFVVARQPAAARRVG
;
A
#
# COMPACT_ATOMS: atom_id res chain seq x y z
N MET A 1 20.43 -3.52 10.23
CA MET A 1 19.01 -3.61 9.86
C MET A 1 18.43 -2.21 9.99
N GLN A 2 17.81 -1.67 8.94
CA GLN A 2 17.21 -0.32 9.01
C GLN A 2 16.00 -0.39 9.96
N GLU A 3 15.91 0.56 10.91
CA GLU A 3 14.79 0.62 11.84
C GLU A 3 13.47 0.87 11.10
N PHE A 4 12.40 0.19 11.50
CA PHE A 4 11.05 0.44 10.99
C PHE A 4 10.46 1.67 11.70
N ALA A 5 10.79 2.85 11.18
CA ALA A 5 10.48 4.15 11.78
C ALA A 5 8.97 4.33 12.07
N LEU A 6 8.09 3.87 11.16
CA LEU A 6 6.64 3.90 11.39
C LEU A 6 6.25 3.07 12.63
N GLY A 7 6.81 1.87 12.77
CA GLY A 7 6.54 1.01 13.92
C GLY A 7 7.00 1.65 15.23
N ALA A 8 8.20 2.19 15.26
CA ALA A 8 8.74 2.89 16.41
C ALA A 8 7.89 4.10 16.83
N PHE A 9 7.47 4.93 15.85
CA PHE A 9 6.61 6.08 16.11
C PHE A 9 5.24 5.67 16.68
N LEU A 10 4.60 4.66 16.09
CA LEU A 10 3.31 4.16 16.55
C LEU A 10 3.39 3.49 17.93
N THR A 11 4.46 2.80 18.24
CA THR A 11 4.69 2.19 19.56
C THR A 11 4.83 3.28 20.65
N ARG A 12 5.53 4.36 20.32
CA ARG A 12 5.73 5.48 21.26
C ARG A 12 4.47 6.30 21.49
N TRP A 13 3.77 6.70 20.41
CA TRP A 13 2.70 7.69 20.47
C TRP A 13 1.29 7.10 20.41
N GLY A 14 1.14 5.88 19.91
CA GLY A 14 -0.16 5.21 19.82
C GLY A 14 -0.91 5.10 21.16
N PRO A 15 -0.24 4.70 22.26
CA PRO A 15 -0.89 4.62 23.58
C PRO A 15 -1.34 5.97 24.17
N VAL A 16 -0.73 7.07 23.72
CA VAL A 16 -1.05 8.43 24.19
C VAL A 16 -2.24 9.02 23.43
N ALA A 17 -2.41 8.62 22.18
CA ALA A 17 -3.39 9.21 21.29
C ALA A 17 -4.82 8.72 21.59
N ARG A 18 -5.75 9.65 21.74
CA ARG A 18 -7.19 9.39 21.83
C ARG A 18 -7.86 9.35 20.46
N HIS A 19 -7.27 10.02 19.48
CA HIS A 19 -7.76 10.17 18.11
C HIS A 19 -6.70 9.73 17.13
N ASN A 20 -6.93 8.66 16.40
CA ASN A 20 -5.95 8.09 15.46
C ASN A 20 -6.25 8.56 14.04
N LEU A 21 -5.56 9.62 13.59
CA LEU A 21 -5.49 10.04 12.19
C LEU A 21 -4.24 9.49 11.46
N ALA A 22 -3.48 8.60 12.11
CA ALA A 22 -2.35 7.90 11.49
C ALA A 22 -2.77 6.63 10.71
N ALA A 23 -4.02 6.18 10.84
CA ALA A 23 -4.55 5.02 10.14
C ALA A 23 -4.56 5.23 8.62
N SER A 24 -4.23 4.20 7.86
CA SER A 24 -4.17 4.26 6.39
C SER A 24 -5.12 3.28 5.71
N GLU A 25 -6.00 2.66 6.46
CA GLU A 25 -7.05 1.79 5.95
C GLU A 25 -8.43 2.43 6.11
N ALA A 26 -9.40 1.92 5.35
CA ALA A 26 -10.81 2.24 5.54
C ALA A 26 -11.33 1.66 6.86
N GLU A 27 -12.51 2.11 7.29
CA GLU A 27 -13.15 1.66 8.53
C GLU A 27 -13.37 0.14 8.55
N THR A 28 -12.99 -0.46 9.65
CA THR A 28 -13.10 -1.90 9.84
C THR A 28 -14.56 -2.39 9.96
N LEU A 29 -14.76 -3.68 9.78
CA LEU A 29 -16.05 -4.35 9.97
C LEU A 29 -15.94 -5.33 11.13
N PRO A 30 -16.90 -5.36 12.05
CA PRO A 30 -17.09 -6.48 12.97
C PRO A 30 -17.34 -7.77 12.20
N LEU A 31 -16.84 -8.90 12.72
CA LEU A 31 -17.03 -10.22 12.10
C LEU A 31 -18.51 -10.54 11.85
N ARG A 32 -19.38 -10.23 12.81
CA ARG A 32 -20.84 -10.44 12.66
C ARG A 32 -21.43 -9.72 11.44
N ASP A 33 -20.94 -8.51 11.18
CA ASP A 33 -21.46 -7.69 10.07
C ASP A 33 -20.97 -8.20 8.73
N LEU A 34 -19.75 -8.76 8.66
CA LEU A 34 -19.24 -9.46 7.48
C LEU A 34 -20.02 -10.75 7.23
N LEU A 35 -20.23 -11.58 8.26
CA LEU A 35 -20.99 -12.81 8.15
C LEU A 35 -22.45 -12.57 7.75
N ALA A 36 -23.06 -11.46 8.17
CA ALA A 36 -24.39 -11.06 7.71
C ALA A 36 -24.48 -10.72 6.22
N MET A 37 -23.35 -10.62 5.52
CA MET A 37 -23.29 -10.41 4.08
C MET A 37 -23.05 -11.72 3.30
N ALA A 38 -22.80 -12.83 4.00
CA ALA A 38 -22.44 -14.10 3.41
C ALA A 38 -23.60 -14.75 2.66
N ALA A 39 -23.30 -15.37 1.52
CA ALA A 39 -24.23 -16.28 0.85
C ALA A 39 -24.41 -17.58 1.65
N PRO A 40 -25.51 -18.34 1.44
CA PRO A 40 -25.74 -19.61 2.15
C PRO A 40 -24.57 -20.59 2.06
N ASP A 41 -23.92 -20.72 0.89
CA ASP A 41 -22.77 -21.60 0.69
C ASP A 41 -21.56 -21.15 1.50
N ASP A 42 -21.36 -19.85 1.67
CA ASP A 42 -20.24 -19.33 2.48
C ASP A 42 -20.50 -19.54 3.97
N LEU A 43 -21.75 -19.39 4.41
CA LEU A 43 -22.13 -19.74 5.79
C LEU A 43 -21.94 -21.22 6.05
N HIS A 44 -22.30 -22.08 5.10
CA HIS A 44 -22.05 -23.52 5.21
C HIS A 44 -20.54 -23.84 5.32
N ARG A 45 -19.70 -23.22 4.47
CA ARG A 45 -18.23 -23.33 4.57
C ARG A 45 -17.71 -22.85 5.92
N TRP A 46 -18.24 -21.74 6.42
CA TRP A 46 -17.85 -21.18 7.71
C TRP A 46 -18.21 -22.10 8.88
N GLN A 47 -19.42 -22.66 8.88
CA GLN A 47 -19.89 -23.56 9.94
C GLN A 47 -19.22 -24.93 9.92
N GLY A 48 -18.88 -25.42 8.73
CA GLY A 48 -18.18 -26.70 8.51
C GLY A 48 -16.67 -26.55 8.41
N LEU A 49 -16.08 -25.44 8.88
CA LEU A 49 -14.66 -25.13 8.71
C LEU A 49 -13.77 -26.13 9.44
N ASP A 50 -12.89 -26.77 8.70
CA ASP A 50 -11.76 -27.54 9.23
C ASP A 50 -10.53 -26.62 9.37
N LEU A 51 -9.75 -26.80 10.45
CA LEU A 51 -8.53 -26.04 10.71
C LEU A 51 -7.27 -26.72 10.16
N GLY A 52 -7.42 -27.60 9.18
CA GLY A 52 -6.33 -28.22 8.43
C GLY A 52 -5.60 -27.22 7.51
N TYR A 53 -4.52 -27.68 6.88
CA TYR A 53 -3.81 -26.88 5.88
C TYR A 53 -4.71 -26.60 4.66
N THR A 54 -4.67 -25.36 4.18
CA THR A 54 -5.34 -24.96 2.94
C THR A 54 -4.44 -25.16 1.72
N ASP A 55 -4.99 -24.93 0.52
CA ASP A 55 -4.18 -24.91 -0.72
C ASP A 55 -3.07 -23.84 -0.60
N PRO A 56 -1.79 -24.19 -0.83
CA PRO A 56 -0.70 -23.21 -0.81
C PRO A 56 -0.87 -22.02 -1.75
N ARG A 57 -1.67 -22.18 -2.81
CA ARG A 57 -1.99 -21.08 -3.74
C ARG A 57 -3.15 -20.21 -3.26
N GLY A 58 -3.90 -20.67 -2.27
CA GLY A 58 -5.22 -20.18 -1.87
C GLY A 58 -6.33 -21.02 -2.50
N ALA A 59 -7.42 -21.23 -1.78
CA ALA A 59 -8.54 -22.06 -2.21
C ALA A 59 -9.04 -21.65 -3.61
N LEU A 60 -9.38 -22.63 -4.46
CA LEU A 60 -9.79 -22.35 -5.84
C LEU A 60 -10.98 -21.39 -5.91
N TRP A 61 -11.99 -21.58 -5.06
CA TRP A 61 -13.17 -20.69 -5.02
C TRP A 61 -12.79 -19.25 -4.61
N LEU A 62 -11.77 -19.04 -3.74
CA LEU A 62 -11.25 -17.71 -3.41
C LEU A 62 -10.51 -17.10 -4.61
N ARG A 63 -9.65 -17.87 -5.28
CA ARG A 63 -8.95 -17.42 -6.48
C ARG A 63 -9.90 -17.12 -7.63
N GLN A 64 -11.00 -17.85 -7.77
CA GLN A 64 -12.07 -17.57 -8.72
C GLN A 64 -12.74 -16.21 -8.44
N ALA A 65 -13.08 -15.96 -7.16
CA ALA A 65 -13.66 -14.69 -6.76
C ALA A 65 -12.70 -13.52 -6.99
N ILE A 66 -11.41 -13.68 -6.69
CA ILE A 66 -10.37 -12.68 -6.96
C ILE A 66 -10.22 -12.44 -8.47
N ALA A 67 -10.09 -13.49 -9.27
CA ALA A 67 -9.95 -13.40 -10.73
C ALA A 67 -11.15 -12.67 -11.36
N GLY A 68 -12.35 -12.85 -10.85
CA GLY A 68 -13.55 -12.13 -11.28
C GLY A 68 -13.49 -10.60 -11.06
N THR A 69 -12.50 -10.08 -10.35
CA THR A 69 -12.26 -8.62 -10.18
C THR A 69 -11.30 -8.06 -11.23
N TYR A 70 -10.75 -8.88 -12.10
CA TYR A 70 -9.84 -8.56 -13.19
C TYR A 70 -10.51 -8.76 -14.55
N ALA A 71 -9.95 -8.15 -15.59
CA ALA A 71 -10.46 -8.31 -16.95
C ALA A 71 -9.83 -9.50 -17.70
N ALA A 72 -8.54 -9.79 -17.46
CA ALA A 72 -7.78 -10.79 -18.21
C ALA A 72 -7.17 -11.90 -17.34
N ILE A 73 -7.32 -11.84 -16.03
CA ILE A 73 -6.74 -12.78 -15.07
C ILE A 73 -7.65 -13.97 -14.85
N THR A 74 -7.07 -15.17 -14.78
CA THR A 74 -7.78 -16.43 -14.48
C THR A 74 -7.44 -16.89 -13.04
N PRO A 75 -8.21 -17.84 -12.46
CA PRO A 75 -7.88 -18.38 -11.15
C PRO A 75 -6.47 -18.99 -11.06
N ASP A 76 -5.92 -19.48 -12.18
CA ASP A 76 -4.59 -20.08 -12.22
C ASP A 76 -3.46 -19.02 -12.28
N THR A 77 -3.81 -17.80 -12.56
CA THR A 77 -2.89 -16.66 -12.57
C THR A 77 -3.06 -15.74 -11.35
N VAL A 78 -3.66 -16.28 -10.27
CA VAL A 78 -3.76 -15.67 -8.93
C VAL A 78 -3.02 -16.53 -7.91
N LEU A 79 -2.24 -15.88 -7.04
CA LEU A 79 -1.60 -16.48 -5.89
C LEU A 79 -1.94 -15.66 -4.64
N CYS A 80 -2.50 -16.32 -3.61
CA CYS A 80 -2.89 -15.68 -2.36
C CYS A 80 -1.74 -15.65 -1.34
N PHE A 81 -1.71 -14.64 -0.47
CA PHE A 81 -0.66 -14.37 0.50
C PHE A 81 -1.24 -13.86 1.83
N ALA A 82 -0.44 -13.95 2.90
CA ALA A 82 -0.77 -13.36 4.20
C ALA A 82 -0.63 -11.82 4.20
N GLY A 83 -1.25 -11.19 3.21
CA GLY A 83 -1.26 -9.75 2.95
C GLY A 83 -0.33 -9.32 1.81
N ALA A 84 -0.50 -8.08 1.35
CA ALA A 84 0.24 -7.52 0.21
C ALA A 84 1.77 -7.47 0.44
N GLN A 85 2.22 -7.28 1.68
CA GLN A 85 3.65 -7.20 1.99
C GLN A 85 4.37 -8.53 1.72
N GLU A 86 3.75 -9.66 2.02
CA GLU A 86 4.30 -10.97 1.68
C GLU A 86 4.35 -11.15 0.16
N ALA A 87 3.28 -10.77 -0.55
CA ALA A 87 3.22 -10.85 -2.00
C ALA A 87 4.36 -10.05 -2.65
N LEU A 88 4.60 -8.80 -2.19
CA LEU A 88 5.68 -7.97 -2.69
C LEU A 88 7.07 -8.55 -2.39
N THR A 89 7.25 -9.10 -1.18
CA THR A 89 8.51 -9.76 -0.80
C THR A 89 8.79 -10.98 -1.69
N CYS A 90 7.76 -11.79 -1.96
CA CYS A 90 7.86 -12.93 -2.85
C CYS A 90 8.14 -12.49 -4.30
N ALA A 91 7.48 -11.45 -4.80
CA ALA A 91 7.74 -10.89 -6.13
C ALA A 91 9.17 -10.37 -6.27
N ALA A 92 9.65 -9.59 -5.31
CA ALA A 92 11.02 -9.07 -5.32
C ALA A 92 12.05 -10.20 -5.34
N ARG A 93 11.89 -11.23 -4.49
CA ARG A 93 12.78 -12.39 -4.46
C ARG A 93 12.70 -13.22 -5.74
N ALA A 94 11.51 -13.47 -6.25
CA ALA A 94 11.30 -14.26 -7.47
C ALA A 94 11.89 -13.61 -8.72
N LEU A 95 11.99 -12.28 -8.76
CA LEU A 95 12.44 -11.52 -9.93
C LEU A 95 13.89 -11.05 -9.87
N LEU A 96 14.46 -10.92 -8.64
CA LEU A 96 15.74 -10.24 -8.44
C LEU A 96 16.83 -11.12 -7.83
N SER A 97 16.49 -12.29 -7.22
CA SER A 97 17.49 -13.19 -6.67
C SER A 97 18.35 -13.81 -7.76
N VAL A 98 19.67 -13.84 -7.52
CA VAL A 98 20.65 -14.42 -8.44
C VAL A 98 20.51 -15.94 -8.48
N GLY A 99 20.29 -16.52 -9.65
CA GLY A 99 20.22 -17.97 -9.85
C GLY A 99 19.46 -18.42 -11.09
N ASP A 100 18.58 -17.57 -11.65
CA ASP A 100 17.62 -17.99 -12.71
C ASP A 100 17.77 -17.23 -14.03
N HIS A 101 19.00 -17.01 -14.51
CA HIS A 101 19.22 -16.56 -15.89
C HIS A 101 19.70 -17.67 -16.82
N ALA A 102 19.64 -18.93 -16.39
CA ALA A 102 19.74 -20.07 -17.29
C ALA A 102 18.35 -20.37 -17.89
N ALA A 103 18.33 -20.65 -19.19
CA ALA A 103 17.15 -20.96 -20.01
C ALA A 103 16.15 -21.94 -19.35
N PRO A 104 14.87 -21.99 -19.82
CA PRO A 104 13.82 -22.80 -19.23
C PRO A 104 14.19 -24.28 -19.26
N GLY A 105 14.56 -24.83 -18.12
CA GLY A 105 14.93 -26.22 -17.95
C GLY A 105 15.47 -26.49 -16.57
N HIS A 106 14.56 -26.87 -15.66
CA HIS A 106 14.78 -27.64 -14.42
C HIS A 106 16.15 -27.47 -13.71
N ALA A 107 16.26 -26.46 -12.83
CA ALA A 107 17.17 -26.57 -11.70
C ALA A 107 16.36 -26.63 -10.41
N PRO A 108 16.57 -27.63 -9.53
CA PRO A 108 15.86 -27.69 -8.26
C PRO A 108 16.28 -26.52 -7.38
N LEU A 109 15.31 -25.82 -6.79
CA LEU A 109 15.53 -24.81 -5.74
C LEU A 109 16.15 -25.52 -4.52
N GLY A 110 17.48 -25.66 -4.55
CA GLY A 110 18.23 -26.13 -3.38
C GLY A 110 18.15 -25.09 -2.24
N HIS A 111 18.34 -25.55 -1.01
CA HIS A 111 18.33 -24.76 0.25
C HIS A 111 19.25 -23.52 0.29
N ALA A 112 19.90 -23.15 -0.81
CA ALA A 112 20.79 -22.01 -0.94
C ALA A 112 20.08 -20.63 -0.89
N ALA A 113 18.76 -20.56 -1.09
CA ALA A 113 18.02 -19.29 -1.15
C ALA A 113 17.80 -18.63 0.22
N LEU A 114 18.08 -19.30 1.33
CA LEU A 114 17.88 -18.79 2.70
C LEU A 114 19.17 -18.31 3.38
N GLY A 115 20.34 -18.47 2.74
CA GLY A 115 21.64 -18.27 3.37
C GLY A 115 22.52 -17.13 2.83
N HIS A 116 21.99 -16.12 2.14
CA HIS A 116 22.77 -15.10 1.43
C HIS A 116 23.40 -13.97 2.27
N ALA A 117 23.80 -14.23 3.50
CA ALA A 117 24.68 -13.29 4.22
C ALA A 117 26.18 -13.50 3.94
N ALA A 118 26.59 -14.48 3.14
CA ALA A 118 27.99 -14.89 2.99
C ALA A 118 28.54 -15.06 1.58
N LEU A 119 27.79 -14.75 0.51
CA LEU A 119 28.32 -14.81 -0.85
C LEU A 119 28.58 -13.41 -1.38
N GLY A 120 29.84 -13.12 -1.66
CA GLY A 120 30.33 -11.86 -2.19
C GLY A 120 29.49 -11.35 -3.35
N HIS A 121 29.48 -10.03 -3.56
CA HIS A 121 28.74 -9.23 -4.54
C HIS A 121 28.73 -9.77 -6.00
N ALA A 122 28.23 -10.96 -6.23
CA ALA A 122 27.89 -11.43 -7.56
C ALA A 122 26.62 -10.72 -7.98
N ALA A 123 26.71 -9.93 -9.02
CA ALA A 123 25.74 -9.08 -9.69
C ALA A 123 24.27 -9.25 -9.25
N LEU A 124 23.90 -8.63 -8.15
CA LEU A 124 22.50 -8.48 -7.75
C LEU A 124 21.74 -7.79 -8.90
N GLY A 125 20.54 -8.26 -9.21
CA GLY A 125 19.66 -7.55 -10.13
C GLY A 125 19.39 -6.12 -9.62
N HIS A 126 19.06 -5.22 -10.54
CA HIS A 126 18.71 -3.84 -10.20
C HIS A 126 17.21 -3.62 -10.30
N ALA A 127 16.66 -2.85 -9.35
CA ALA A 127 15.27 -2.41 -9.36
C ALA A 127 15.15 -0.89 -9.23
N ILE A 128 14.05 -0.36 -9.77
CA ILE A 128 13.63 1.03 -9.58
C ILE A 128 12.42 1.02 -8.64
N VAL A 129 12.45 1.83 -7.59
CA VAL A 129 11.33 1.99 -6.63
C VAL A 129 10.90 3.45 -6.61
N VAL A 130 9.61 3.69 -6.86
CA VAL A 130 9.02 5.04 -6.76
C VAL A 130 8.81 5.40 -5.29
N VAL A 131 9.30 6.57 -4.89
CA VAL A 131 9.25 7.08 -3.51
C VAL A 131 8.59 8.48 -3.45
N PRO A 132 7.98 8.91 -2.31
CA PRO A 132 7.84 8.15 -1.08
C PRO A 132 6.89 6.96 -1.24
N CYS A 133 7.17 5.88 -0.53
CA CYS A 133 6.32 4.70 -0.49
C CYS A 133 6.30 4.10 0.92
N TYR A 134 5.48 3.10 1.13
CA TYR A 134 5.45 2.36 2.39
C TYR A 134 6.82 1.71 2.65
N GLN A 135 7.47 2.05 3.78
CA GLN A 135 8.85 1.64 4.07
C GLN A 135 9.12 0.13 3.90
N PRO A 136 8.26 -0.79 4.41
CA PRO A 136 8.45 -2.22 4.19
C PRO A 136 8.44 -2.64 2.71
N SER A 137 7.76 -1.90 1.83
CA SER A 137 7.78 -2.18 0.38
C SER A 137 9.16 -1.90 -0.21
N ALA A 138 9.77 -0.77 0.14
CA ALA A 138 11.15 -0.48 -0.25
C ALA A 138 12.13 -1.50 0.36
N MET A 139 11.95 -1.86 1.64
CA MET A 139 12.80 -2.84 2.33
C MET A 139 12.75 -4.24 1.68
N ALA A 140 11.58 -4.68 1.20
CA ALA A 140 11.46 -5.96 0.51
C ALA A 140 12.37 -6.03 -0.73
N VAL A 141 12.47 -4.93 -1.48
CA VAL A 141 13.30 -4.85 -2.70
C VAL A 141 14.77 -4.64 -2.37
N THR A 142 15.09 -3.70 -1.45
CA THR A 142 16.49 -3.41 -1.06
C THR A 142 17.17 -4.58 -0.35
N SER A 143 16.40 -5.52 0.20
CA SER A 143 16.96 -6.71 0.85
C SER A 143 17.54 -7.73 -0.14
N VAL A 144 17.24 -7.62 -1.43
CA VAL A 144 17.57 -8.63 -2.46
C VAL A 144 18.19 -8.05 -3.73
N ALA A 145 18.26 -6.72 -3.87
CA ALA A 145 18.74 -6.07 -5.09
C ALA A 145 19.44 -4.73 -4.80
N ASP A 146 20.22 -4.26 -5.79
CA ASP A 146 20.58 -2.84 -5.88
C ASP A 146 19.35 -2.03 -6.33
N VAL A 147 19.11 -0.88 -5.72
CA VAL A 147 17.87 -0.12 -5.94
C VAL A 147 18.16 1.35 -6.20
N THR A 148 17.58 1.88 -7.28
CA THR A 148 17.48 3.32 -7.51
C THR A 148 16.07 3.79 -7.15
N GLY A 149 15.97 4.76 -6.26
CA GLY A 149 14.72 5.44 -5.97
C GLY A 149 14.42 6.54 -7.00
N VAL A 150 13.16 6.65 -7.40
CA VAL A 150 12.66 7.76 -8.22
C VAL A 150 11.60 8.50 -7.42
N ALA A 151 11.93 9.74 -7.04
CA ALA A 151 11.03 10.56 -6.22
C ALA A 151 9.88 11.13 -7.05
N LEU A 152 8.66 11.02 -6.51
CA LEU A 152 7.51 11.81 -6.95
C LEU A 152 7.77 13.28 -6.65
N ASP A 153 7.25 14.17 -7.50
CA ASP A 153 7.48 15.60 -7.38
C ASP A 153 6.50 16.24 -6.37
N PRO A 154 6.97 16.67 -5.19
CA PRO A 154 6.11 17.25 -4.16
C PRO A 154 5.55 18.62 -4.51
N ASP A 155 6.13 19.32 -5.49
CA ASP A 155 5.71 20.65 -5.92
C ASP A 155 4.85 20.59 -7.20
N ASP A 156 4.70 19.39 -7.80
CA ASP A 156 3.79 19.11 -8.92
C ASP A 156 2.84 17.96 -8.57
N ARG A 157 2.07 18.13 -7.49
CA ARG A 157 1.01 17.19 -7.04
C ARG A 157 1.46 15.72 -6.98
N TRP A 158 2.71 15.49 -6.63
CA TRP A 158 3.30 14.14 -6.57
C TRP A 158 3.32 13.42 -7.92
N ARG A 159 3.52 14.16 -9.01
CA ARG A 159 3.62 13.61 -10.36
C ARG A 159 4.84 12.69 -10.48
N LEU A 160 4.66 11.58 -11.19
CA LEU A 160 5.75 10.69 -11.61
C LEU A 160 6.42 11.24 -12.87
N ASP A 161 7.71 11.55 -12.77
CA ASP A 161 8.53 11.94 -13.91
C ASP A 161 9.13 10.70 -14.61
N LEU A 162 8.58 10.35 -15.77
CA LEU A 162 9.05 9.21 -16.57
C LEU A 162 10.45 9.40 -17.15
N ALA A 163 10.93 10.62 -17.31
CA ALA A 163 12.31 10.88 -17.71
C ALA A 163 13.29 10.42 -16.62
N LYS A 164 12.95 10.67 -15.35
CA LYS A 164 13.73 10.16 -14.20
C LYS A 164 13.71 8.64 -14.12
N VAL A 165 12.54 8.01 -14.38
CA VAL A 165 12.45 6.53 -14.45
C VAL A 165 13.34 6.01 -15.55
N SER A 166 13.28 6.60 -16.75
CA SER A 166 14.11 6.21 -17.90
C SER A 166 15.59 6.34 -17.61
N ALA A 167 16.02 7.45 -17.01
CA ALA A 167 17.42 7.70 -16.65
C ALA A 167 17.96 6.75 -15.57
N ALA A 168 17.08 6.17 -14.74
CA ALA A 168 17.44 5.19 -13.71
C ALA A 168 17.62 3.77 -14.26
N ILE A 169 17.23 3.49 -15.50
CA ILE A 169 17.35 2.16 -16.12
C ILE A 169 18.81 1.85 -16.43
N ARG A 170 19.25 0.68 -15.98
CA ARG A 170 20.59 0.12 -16.20
C ARG A 170 20.48 -1.22 -16.94
N PRO A 171 21.56 -1.75 -17.55
CA PRO A 171 21.54 -3.09 -18.18
C PRO A 171 21.11 -4.21 -17.22
N THR A 172 21.34 -4.04 -15.92
CA THR A 172 20.97 -5.00 -14.87
C THR A 172 19.55 -4.75 -14.30
N THR A 173 18.84 -3.71 -14.73
CA THR A 173 17.47 -3.44 -14.27
C THR A 173 16.53 -4.56 -14.72
N ARG A 174 15.70 -5.03 -13.79
CA ARG A 174 14.72 -6.11 -14.01
C ARG A 174 13.32 -5.71 -13.58
N LEU A 175 13.19 -4.79 -12.63
CA LEU A 175 11.94 -4.51 -11.93
C LEU A 175 11.74 -3.01 -11.71
N VAL A 176 10.52 -2.54 -11.96
CA VAL A 176 10.00 -1.24 -11.51
C VAL A 176 8.88 -1.50 -10.51
N VAL A 177 8.94 -0.87 -9.34
CA VAL A 177 7.91 -0.98 -8.29
C VAL A 177 7.27 0.38 -8.09
N VAL A 178 5.96 0.41 -8.20
CA VAL A 178 5.12 1.59 -7.95
C VAL A 178 3.99 1.26 -6.97
N ASN A 179 3.38 2.29 -6.40
CA ASN A 179 2.20 2.17 -5.55
C ASN A 179 1.22 3.28 -5.94
N PHE A 180 0.17 2.92 -6.67
CA PHE A 180 -0.88 3.87 -7.06
C PHE A 180 -2.27 3.23 -6.89
N PRO A 181 -3.17 3.90 -6.16
CA PRO A 181 -3.00 5.18 -5.42
C PRO A 181 -1.90 5.10 -4.37
N ASN A 182 -1.15 6.19 -4.19
CA ASN A 182 0.08 6.22 -3.41
C ASN A 182 -0.16 6.40 -1.90
N ASN A 183 0.61 5.72 -1.09
CA ASN A 183 0.80 5.99 0.33
C ASN A 183 2.23 6.54 0.54
N PRO A 184 2.40 7.78 1.08
CA PRO A 184 1.46 8.52 1.93
C PRO A 184 0.61 9.57 1.20
N THR A 185 0.88 9.88 -0.06
CA THR A 185 0.43 11.13 -0.70
C THR A 185 -1.05 11.13 -1.13
N GLY A 186 -1.64 9.95 -1.37
CA GLY A 186 -2.94 9.83 -2.02
C GLY A 186 -2.91 10.19 -3.51
N ALA A 187 -1.73 10.36 -4.09
CA ALA A 187 -1.57 10.67 -5.51
C ALA A 187 -1.96 9.50 -6.40
N LEU A 188 -2.43 9.83 -7.58
CA LEU A 188 -2.74 8.91 -8.66
C LEU A 188 -2.12 9.45 -9.95
N ILE A 189 -1.49 8.58 -10.73
CA ILE A 189 -1.09 8.93 -12.09
C ILE A 189 -2.28 8.82 -13.03
N ASP A 190 -2.25 9.54 -14.12
CA ASP A 190 -3.28 9.41 -15.15
C ASP A 190 -3.04 8.19 -16.05
N ARG A 191 -4.03 7.87 -16.88
CA ARG A 191 -3.98 6.74 -17.81
C ARG A 191 -2.83 6.87 -18.81
N GLY A 192 -2.56 8.07 -19.31
CA GLY A 192 -1.47 8.32 -20.27
C GLY A 192 -0.11 8.07 -19.65
N CYS A 193 0.08 8.48 -18.40
CA CYS A 193 1.30 8.22 -17.65
C CYS A 193 1.51 6.70 -17.40
N LEU A 194 0.44 5.97 -17.04
CA LEU A 194 0.51 4.51 -16.89
C LEU A 194 0.88 3.83 -18.20
N ASP A 195 0.22 4.19 -19.31
CA ASP A 195 0.47 3.60 -20.62
C ASP A 195 1.92 3.89 -21.08
N ALA A 196 2.43 5.09 -20.82
CA ALA A 196 3.81 5.45 -21.13
C ALA A 196 4.83 4.73 -20.23
N LEU A 197 4.52 4.51 -18.95
CA LEU A 197 5.33 3.69 -18.04
C LEU A 197 5.39 2.24 -18.51
N ILE A 198 4.25 1.66 -18.90
CA ILE A 198 4.17 0.30 -19.44
C ILE A 198 5.00 0.21 -20.75
N ALA A 199 4.87 1.19 -21.65
CA ALA A 199 5.65 1.23 -22.89
C ALA A 199 7.15 1.33 -22.60
N LEU A 200 7.57 2.09 -21.58
CA LEU A 200 8.95 2.16 -21.13
C LEU A 200 9.43 0.78 -20.60
N CYS A 201 8.67 0.16 -19.71
CA CYS A 201 8.98 -1.16 -19.20
C CYS A 201 9.08 -2.21 -20.31
N ARG A 202 8.16 -2.20 -21.27
CA ARG A 202 8.13 -3.13 -22.41
C ARG A 202 9.36 -3.00 -23.30
N ARG A 203 9.80 -1.76 -23.62
CA ARG A 203 11.02 -1.53 -24.42
C ARG A 203 12.27 -2.10 -23.78
N HIS A 204 12.33 -2.12 -22.46
CA HIS A 204 13.50 -2.60 -21.71
C HIS A 204 13.32 -4.01 -21.12
N GLY A 205 12.21 -4.68 -21.41
CA GLY A 205 11.90 -6.01 -20.88
C GLY A 205 11.76 -6.09 -19.36
N LEU A 206 11.32 -5.00 -18.71
CA LEU A 206 11.23 -4.88 -17.25
C LEU A 206 9.91 -5.45 -16.73
N TRP A 207 9.93 -5.99 -15.53
CA TRP A 207 8.72 -6.25 -14.76
C TRP A 207 8.19 -4.96 -14.14
N LEU A 208 6.86 -4.83 -14.08
CA LEU A 208 6.18 -3.73 -13.38
C LEU A 208 5.31 -4.30 -12.28
N VAL A 209 5.67 -4.03 -11.04
CA VAL A 209 4.83 -4.33 -9.87
C VAL A 209 4.11 -3.04 -9.46
N ASN A 210 2.79 -3.09 -9.40
CA ASN A 210 1.99 -2.05 -8.77
C ASN A 210 1.33 -2.58 -7.48
N ASP A 211 1.63 -1.94 -6.36
CA ASP A 211 0.86 -2.11 -5.12
C ASP A 211 -0.44 -1.34 -5.25
N GLU A 212 -1.54 -2.06 -5.48
CA GLU A 212 -2.87 -1.54 -5.79
C GLU A 212 -3.83 -1.60 -4.58
N VAL A 213 -3.34 -1.73 -3.36
CA VAL A 213 -4.16 -1.95 -2.15
C VAL A 213 -5.20 -0.85 -1.88
N TYR A 214 -5.02 0.34 -2.47
CA TYR A 214 -5.97 1.46 -2.39
C TYR A 214 -6.92 1.56 -3.58
N ARG A 215 -6.81 0.67 -4.56
CA ARG A 215 -7.72 0.61 -5.69
C ARG A 215 -9.17 0.44 -5.21
N LEU A 216 -10.14 0.95 -5.95
CA LEU A 216 -11.58 0.92 -5.65
C LEU A 216 -12.05 1.89 -4.54
N ILE A 217 -11.15 2.72 -4.00
CA ILE A 217 -11.51 3.81 -3.10
C ILE A 217 -11.09 5.16 -3.71
N ASP A 218 -11.22 5.26 -5.03
CA ASP A 218 -10.96 6.47 -5.82
C ASP A 218 -12.07 7.50 -5.60
N ARG A 219 -11.73 8.78 -5.76
CA ARG A 219 -12.71 9.89 -5.67
C ARG A 219 -13.64 9.91 -6.87
N ASP A 220 -13.10 9.60 -8.04
CA ASP A 220 -13.84 9.49 -9.30
C ASP A 220 -13.51 8.13 -9.95
N ALA A 221 -14.54 7.36 -10.23
CA ALA A 221 -14.37 6.08 -10.91
C ALA A 221 -13.84 6.21 -12.35
N ALA A 222 -14.02 7.39 -12.99
CA ALA A 222 -13.54 7.64 -14.34
C ALA A 222 -11.99 7.73 -14.42
N VAL A 223 -11.32 8.13 -13.32
CA VAL A 223 -9.84 8.20 -13.28
C VAL A 223 -9.21 6.90 -12.79
N ARG A 224 -10.00 5.88 -12.51
CA ARG A 224 -9.51 4.59 -12.02
C ARG A 224 -8.62 3.93 -13.06
N LEU A 225 -7.39 3.64 -12.67
CA LEU A 225 -6.45 2.92 -13.51
C LEU A 225 -6.88 1.45 -13.72
N PRO A 226 -6.61 0.87 -14.89
CA PRO A 226 -6.66 -0.58 -15.03
C PRO A 226 -5.61 -1.22 -14.12
N GLN A 227 -5.83 -2.46 -13.75
CA GLN A 227 -4.83 -3.24 -13.01
C GLN A 227 -3.67 -3.58 -13.96
N VAL A 228 -2.42 -3.47 -13.48
CA VAL A 228 -1.27 -3.66 -14.39
C VAL A 228 -1.19 -5.08 -14.94
N ALA A 229 -1.68 -6.07 -14.19
CA ALA A 229 -1.76 -7.46 -14.65
C ALA A 229 -2.75 -7.65 -15.81
N ASP A 230 -3.76 -6.77 -15.98
CA ASP A 230 -4.72 -6.84 -17.09
C ASP A 230 -4.18 -6.21 -18.39
N VAL A 231 -3.17 -5.33 -18.30
CA VAL A 231 -2.77 -4.47 -19.44
C VAL A 231 -1.28 -4.58 -19.81
N TYR A 232 -0.52 -5.36 -19.06
CA TYR A 232 0.90 -5.57 -19.32
C TYR A 232 1.30 -7.03 -19.08
N GLU A 233 1.92 -7.67 -20.06
CA GLU A 233 2.34 -9.07 -20.03
C GLU A 233 3.37 -9.40 -18.92
N ARG A 234 4.15 -8.38 -18.48
CA ARG A 234 5.05 -8.46 -17.33
C ARG A 234 4.55 -7.59 -16.17
N GLY A 235 3.24 -7.42 -16.07
CA GLY A 235 2.57 -6.72 -14.97
C GLY A 235 2.26 -7.65 -13.81
N ILE A 236 2.55 -7.21 -12.60
CA ILE A 236 2.12 -7.88 -11.37
C ILE A 236 1.30 -6.89 -10.56
N SER A 237 0.01 -7.17 -10.42
CA SER A 237 -0.90 -6.43 -9.54
C SER A 237 -0.88 -7.06 -8.16
N ILE A 238 -0.48 -6.30 -7.15
CA ILE A 238 -0.55 -6.72 -5.74
C ILE A 238 -1.72 -6.00 -5.09
N ASN A 239 -2.59 -6.76 -4.44
CA ASN A 239 -3.74 -6.22 -3.75
C ASN A 239 -3.99 -6.94 -2.42
N ALA A 240 -4.87 -6.38 -1.57
CA ALA A 240 -5.24 -6.97 -0.29
C ALA A 240 -6.55 -6.39 0.24
N LEU A 241 -7.21 -7.14 1.11
CA LEU A 241 -8.41 -6.67 1.80
C LEU A 241 -8.11 -5.66 2.92
N THR A 242 -6.84 -5.37 3.17
CA THR A 242 -6.36 -4.51 4.28
C THR A 242 -6.84 -3.08 4.17
N LYS A 243 -6.77 -2.47 2.98
CA LYS A 243 -6.89 -1.01 2.82
C LYS A 243 -8.29 -0.60 2.37
N SER A 244 -8.61 -0.78 1.10
CA SER A 244 -9.91 -0.37 0.54
C SER A 244 -11.09 -1.07 1.20
N HIS A 245 -10.95 -2.35 1.55
CA HIS A 245 -12.00 -3.12 2.20
C HIS A 245 -12.07 -2.90 3.73
N GLY A 246 -11.01 -2.37 4.36
CA GLY A 246 -10.99 -2.15 5.81
C GLY A 246 -10.93 -3.44 6.63
N LEU A 247 -10.28 -4.49 6.12
CA LEU A 247 -10.21 -5.79 6.78
C LEU A 247 -8.75 -6.24 7.08
N PRO A 248 -7.94 -5.40 7.77
CA PRO A 248 -6.53 -5.70 8.05
C PRO A 248 -6.34 -6.98 8.87
N GLY A 249 -7.30 -7.31 9.73
CA GLY A 249 -7.25 -8.47 10.61
C GLY A 249 -7.33 -9.82 9.89
N LEU A 250 -7.85 -9.86 8.66
CA LEU A 250 -7.93 -11.10 7.88
C LEU A 250 -6.57 -11.57 7.37
N ARG A 251 -5.60 -10.67 7.22
CA ARG A 251 -4.28 -11.01 6.65
C ARG A 251 -4.39 -11.72 5.30
N VAL A 252 -5.24 -11.23 4.40
CA VAL A 252 -5.39 -11.77 3.03
C VAL A 252 -5.01 -10.71 2.00
N GLY A 253 -4.08 -11.07 1.14
CA GLY A 253 -3.70 -10.35 -0.06
C GLY A 253 -3.42 -11.33 -1.20
N TRP A 254 -3.12 -10.83 -2.37
CA TRP A 254 -2.81 -11.64 -3.54
C TRP A 254 -1.91 -10.90 -4.52
N ALA A 255 -1.24 -11.69 -5.36
CA ALA A 255 -0.65 -11.23 -6.60
C ALA A 255 -1.43 -11.82 -7.78
N ALA A 256 -1.70 -11.00 -8.78
CA ALA A 256 -2.21 -11.40 -10.07
C ALA A 256 -1.13 -11.13 -11.12
N CYS A 257 -0.84 -12.13 -11.97
CA CYS A 257 0.21 -12.05 -12.98
C CYS A 257 -0.07 -13.05 -14.10
N GLY A 258 -0.03 -12.61 -15.36
CA GLY A 258 -0.25 -13.48 -16.52
C GLY A 258 0.83 -14.54 -16.76
N ASP A 259 1.97 -14.44 -16.09
CA ASP A 259 3.12 -15.37 -16.26
C ASP A 259 3.10 -16.45 -15.16
N PRO A 260 2.82 -17.72 -15.50
CA PRO A 260 2.75 -18.82 -14.54
C PRO A 260 4.12 -19.17 -13.93
N ASP A 261 5.23 -18.96 -14.63
CA ASP A 261 6.57 -19.28 -14.13
C ASP A 261 6.97 -18.31 -13.02
N VAL A 262 6.62 -17.03 -13.15
CA VAL A 262 6.81 -16.05 -12.08
C VAL A 262 5.98 -16.41 -10.85
N LEU A 263 4.72 -16.78 -11.04
CA LEU A 263 3.88 -17.20 -9.91
C LEU A 263 4.40 -18.48 -9.24
N ALA A 264 4.93 -19.42 -10.00
CA ALA A 264 5.55 -20.63 -9.45
C ALA A 264 6.78 -20.28 -8.60
N ARG A 265 7.65 -19.37 -9.06
CA ARG A 265 8.78 -18.88 -8.27
C ARG A 265 8.33 -18.12 -7.01
N MET A 266 7.30 -17.25 -7.12
CA MET A 266 6.71 -16.58 -5.96
C MET A 266 6.14 -17.58 -4.95
N GLN A 267 5.47 -18.63 -5.42
CA GLN A 267 4.94 -19.71 -4.56
C GLN A 267 6.06 -20.46 -3.84
N ALA A 268 7.17 -20.75 -4.49
CA ALA A 268 8.32 -21.41 -3.87
C ALA A 268 8.87 -20.55 -2.70
N VAL A 269 8.99 -19.22 -2.90
CA VAL A 269 9.39 -18.30 -1.81
C VAL A 269 8.35 -18.29 -0.69
N LYS A 270 7.06 -18.20 -1.02
CA LYS A 270 5.96 -18.22 -0.05
C LYS A 270 5.96 -19.49 0.81
N THR A 271 6.25 -20.63 0.21
CA THR A 271 6.30 -21.92 0.93
C THR A 271 7.29 -21.87 2.10
N ALA A 272 8.39 -21.14 1.96
CA ALA A 272 9.37 -20.96 3.04
C ALA A 272 8.96 -19.88 4.07
N LEU A 273 7.93 -19.07 3.81
CA LEU A 273 7.47 -17.99 4.69
C LEU A 273 6.21 -18.40 5.47
N SER A 274 5.08 -18.54 4.78
CA SER A 274 3.78 -18.77 5.40
C SER A 274 3.14 -20.14 5.02
N GLY A 275 3.63 -20.77 3.94
CA GLY A 275 3.07 -22.00 3.41
C GLY A 275 1.71 -21.78 2.73
N CYS A 276 0.66 -21.63 3.53
CA CYS A 276 -0.71 -21.39 3.07
C CYS A 276 -1.40 -20.28 3.86
N LEU A 277 -2.61 -19.90 3.47
CA LEU A 277 -3.45 -18.99 4.26
C LEU A 277 -4.12 -19.73 5.44
N ALA A 278 -4.54 -18.99 6.44
CA ALA A 278 -5.41 -19.52 7.49
C ALA A 278 -6.81 -19.79 6.91
N ALA A 279 -7.33 -21.00 7.13
CA ALA A 279 -8.62 -21.43 6.59
C ALA A 279 -9.79 -20.47 6.92
N PRO A 280 -9.93 -19.95 8.17
CA PRO A 280 -10.96 -18.94 8.47
C PRO A 280 -10.82 -17.66 7.61
N SER A 281 -9.57 -17.25 7.37
CA SER A 281 -9.31 -16.03 6.59
C SER A 281 -9.71 -16.18 5.13
N GLU A 282 -9.57 -17.35 4.54
CA GLU A 282 -10.01 -17.61 3.16
C GLU A 282 -11.52 -17.47 3.00
N VAL A 283 -12.30 -18.10 3.92
CA VAL A 283 -13.77 -18.00 3.88
C VAL A 283 -14.23 -16.57 4.06
N LEU A 284 -13.69 -15.86 5.04
CA LEU A 284 -14.05 -14.46 5.29
C LEU A 284 -13.60 -13.54 4.14
N ALA A 285 -12.48 -13.83 3.51
CA ALA A 285 -12.01 -13.09 2.33
C ALA A 285 -12.94 -13.30 1.13
N HIS A 286 -13.41 -14.51 0.90
CA HIS A 286 -14.38 -14.81 -0.15
C HIS A 286 -15.67 -14.03 0.06
N ILE A 287 -16.25 -14.08 1.27
CA ILE A 287 -17.43 -13.28 1.64
C ILE A 287 -17.19 -11.79 1.35
N ALA A 288 -16.03 -11.27 1.75
CA ALA A 288 -15.70 -9.86 1.55
C ALA A 288 -15.62 -9.47 0.07
N ILE A 289 -15.05 -10.33 -0.79
CA ILE A 289 -14.94 -10.08 -2.24
C ILE A 289 -16.32 -10.17 -2.88
N GLN A 290 -17.15 -11.16 -2.52
CA GLN A 290 -18.52 -11.27 -3.04
C GLN A 290 -19.39 -10.07 -2.60
N ALA A 291 -19.21 -9.58 -1.39
CA ALA A 291 -19.90 -8.41 -0.83
C ALA A 291 -19.22 -7.07 -1.12
N GLN A 292 -18.17 -7.04 -1.97
CA GLN A 292 -17.33 -5.85 -2.15
C GLN A 292 -18.11 -4.58 -2.52
N GLY A 293 -19.18 -4.69 -3.29
CA GLY A 293 -20.00 -3.54 -3.65
C GLY A 293 -20.58 -2.81 -2.42
N ARG A 294 -21.05 -3.56 -1.43
CA ARG A 294 -21.58 -3.02 -0.15
C ARG A 294 -20.47 -2.47 0.72
N ILE A 295 -19.36 -3.21 0.87
CA ILE A 295 -18.22 -2.82 1.71
C ILE A 295 -17.56 -1.56 1.17
N LEU A 296 -17.22 -1.53 -0.10
CA LEU A 296 -16.58 -0.39 -0.75
C LEU A 296 -17.51 0.82 -0.85
N GLY A 297 -18.83 0.61 -1.06
CA GLY A 297 -19.83 1.68 -1.04
C GLY A 297 -19.86 2.41 0.31
N ARG A 298 -19.91 1.64 1.42
CA ARG A 298 -19.83 2.16 2.79
C ARG A 298 -18.52 2.94 3.02
N ASN A 299 -17.39 2.34 2.64
CA ASN A 299 -16.08 2.89 2.91
C ASN A 299 -15.83 4.18 2.10
N ARG A 300 -16.26 4.23 0.83
CA ARG A 300 -16.22 5.47 0.01
C ARG A 300 -17.07 6.57 0.62
N ALA A 301 -18.31 6.27 0.98
CA ALA A 301 -19.21 7.27 1.57
C ALA A 301 -18.62 7.90 2.85
N LEU A 302 -18.04 7.07 3.71
CA LEU A 302 -17.37 7.53 4.93
C LEU A 302 -16.12 8.37 4.61
N ALA A 303 -15.25 7.87 3.72
CA ALA A 303 -14.02 8.57 3.34
C ALA A 303 -14.33 9.93 2.71
N ASP A 304 -15.36 10.02 1.83
CA ASP A 304 -15.76 11.27 1.20
C ASP A 304 -16.36 12.27 2.20
N ALA A 305 -17.15 11.78 3.16
CA ALA A 305 -17.67 12.63 4.23
C ALA A 305 -16.54 13.21 5.10
N ASN A 306 -15.55 12.38 5.43
CA ASN A 306 -14.39 12.79 6.21
C ASN A 306 -13.47 13.72 5.41
N LEU A 307 -13.25 13.45 4.12
CA LEU A 307 -12.42 14.31 3.26
C LEU A 307 -12.99 15.72 3.17
N ARG A 308 -14.33 15.88 3.09
CA ARG A 308 -14.96 17.20 3.14
C ARG A 308 -14.63 17.96 4.43
N ARG A 309 -14.60 17.27 5.58
CA ARG A 309 -14.22 17.87 6.87
C ARG A 309 -12.75 18.26 6.92
N VAL A 310 -11.87 17.38 6.43
CA VAL A 310 -10.42 17.62 6.35
C VAL A 310 -10.14 18.82 5.44
N ARG A 311 -10.83 18.90 4.29
CA ARG A 311 -10.74 20.05 3.36
C ARG A 311 -11.13 21.36 4.04
N ALA A 312 -12.26 21.37 4.73
CA ALA A 312 -12.73 22.56 5.44
C ALA A 312 -11.77 22.98 6.57
N PHE A 313 -11.20 22.02 7.29
CA PHE A 313 -10.20 22.28 8.32
C PHE A 313 -8.93 22.90 7.74
N PHE A 314 -8.34 22.32 6.69
CA PHE A 314 -7.12 22.88 6.08
C PHE A 314 -7.37 24.24 5.38
N ALA A 315 -8.56 24.45 4.84
CA ALA A 315 -8.93 25.78 4.29
C ALA A 315 -8.97 26.86 5.36
N ARG A 316 -9.51 26.57 6.56
CA ARG A 316 -9.49 27.52 7.70
C ARG A 316 -8.09 27.81 8.20
N HIS A 317 -7.19 26.86 8.12
CA HIS A 317 -5.80 26.96 8.62
C HIS A 317 -4.76 27.02 7.49
N SER A 318 -5.11 27.58 6.35
CA SER A 318 -4.25 27.68 5.16
C SER A 318 -2.92 28.44 5.40
N GLY A 319 -2.83 29.26 6.44
CA GLY A 319 -1.57 29.87 6.89
C GLY A 319 -0.58 28.88 7.51
N LEU A 320 -1.08 27.77 8.09
CA LEU A 320 -0.27 26.73 8.73
C LEU A 320 -0.11 25.50 7.87
N PHE A 321 -1.10 25.18 7.05
CA PHE A 321 -1.13 23.94 6.26
C PHE A 321 -1.35 24.23 4.78
N GLU A 322 -0.58 23.53 3.97
CA GLU A 322 -0.75 23.49 2.51
C GLU A 322 -0.88 22.03 2.09
N TRP A 323 -1.81 21.72 1.20
CA TRP A 323 -1.99 20.36 0.75
C TRP A 323 -2.54 20.27 -0.67
N ASP A 324 -2.17 19.18 -1.33
CA ASP A 324 -2.86 18.70 -2.52
C ASP A 324 -3.92 17.72 -2.08
N GLU A 325 -5.15 17.92 -2.54
CA GLU A 325 -6.23 16.99 -2.26
C GLU A 325 -5.92 15.61 -2.89
N PRO A 326 -5.99 14.52 -2.12
CA PRO A 326 -5.68 13.19 -2.64
C PRO A 326 -6.67 12.74 -3.69
N ALA A 327 -6.19 12.22 -4.82
CA ALA A 327 -7.01 11.67 -5.91
C ALA A 327 -7.54 10.26 -5.59
N GLY A 328 -6.81 9.50 -4.76
CA GLY A 328 -7.18 8.13 -4.38
C GLY A 328 -6.75 7.76 -2.96
N GLY A 329 -7.17 6.58 -2.52
CA GLY A 329 -6.87 6.11 -1.18
C GLY A 329 -7.60 6.87 -0.07
N VAL A 330 -7.12 6.77 1.16
CA VAL A 330 -7.69 7.38 2.36
C VAL A 330 -6.65 8.13 3.18
N THR A 331 -5.58 8.57 2.54
CA THR A 331 -4.49 9.33 3.16
C THR A 331 -4.18 10.58 2.36
N ALA A 332 -3.68 11.62 3.05
CA ALA A 332 -3.13 12.83 2.46
C ALA A 332 -1.79 13.17 3.12
N PHE A 333 -0.95 13.95 2.44
CA PHE A 333 0.40 14.30 2.89
C PHE A 333 0.62 15.82 2.86
N PRO A 334 -0.13 16.58 3.68
CA PRO A 334 -0.02 18.03 3.75
C PRO A 334 1.34 18.51 4.26
N ARG A 335 1.71 19.74 3.87
CA ARG A 335 2.85 20.49 4.37
C ARG A 335 2.44 21.26 5.64
N TYR A 336 3.32 21.27 6.65
CA TYR A 336 3.24 22.14 7.82
C TYR A 336 4.20 23.31 7.68
N ARG A 337 3.71 24.52 7.90
CA ARG A 337 4.45 25.78 7.74
C ARG A 337 4.88 26.41 9.06
N GLY A 338 4.59 25.79 10.20
CA GLY A 338 4.98 26.29 11.51
C GLY A 338 6.49 26.25 11.72
N ALA A 339 7.02 27.27 12.43
CA ALA A 339 8.45 27.45 12.65
C ALA A 339 9.09 26.37 13.56
N ASP A 340 8.27 25.67 14.34
CA ASP A 340 8.67 24.57 15.24
C ASP A 340 8.95 23.27 14.49
N GLY A 341 8.56 23.19 13.22
CA GLY A 341 8.78 22.02 12.36
C GLY A 341 7.78 20.89 12.61
N VAL A 342 7.64 20.02 11.59
CA VAL A 342 6.59 18.98 11.56
C VAL A 342 6.75 17.89 12.61
N GLU A 343 7.99 17.60 13.01
CA GLU A 343 8.27 16.58 14.03
C GLU A 343 7.75 17.03 15.41
N ALA A 344 8.17 18.23 15.86
CA ALA A 344 7.70 18.80 17.11
C ALA A 344 6.18 18.99 17.10
N PHE A 345 5.64 19.53 16.01
CA PHE A 345 4.21 19.68 15.82
C PHE A 345 3.46 18.35 16.00
N SER A 346 3.91 17.27 15.35
CA SER A 346 3.23 15.96 15.39
C SER A 346 3.28 15.35 16.79
N GLU A 347 4.41 15.46 17.48
CA GLU A 347 4.59 14.97 18.85
C GLU A 347 3.75 15.76 19.86
N GLU A 348 3.72 17.08 19.75
CA GLU A 348 2.92 17.94 20.63
C GLU A 348 1.42 17.79 20.40
N LEU A 349 0.98 17.66 19.15
CA LEU A 349 -0.39 17.36 18.79
C LEU A 349 -0.85 16.03 19.42
N ALA A 350 0.00 15.00 19.39
CA ALA A 350 -0.30 13.72 20.04
C ALA A 350 -0.36 13.86 21.56
N ARG A 351 0.59 14.58 22.18
CA ARG A 351 0.71 14.72 23.63
C ARG A 351 -0.39 15.61 24.21
N GLU A 352 -0.69 16.76 23.60
CA GLU A 352 -1.55 17.80 24.17
C GLU A 352 -3.01 17.64 23.72
N ALA A 353 -3.24 17.38 22.43
CA ALA A 353 -4.59 17.19 21.89
C ALA A 353 -5.00 15.71 21.82
N GLY A 354 -4.06 14.78 21.97
CA GLY A 354 -4.32 13.35 21.81
C GLY A 354 -4.61 12.95 20.36
N VAL A 355 -4.17 13.73 19.36
CA VAL A 355 -4.39 13.46 17.93
C VAL A 355 -3.11 12.96 17.30
N LEU A 356 -3.14 11.76 16.75
CA LEU A 356 -2.01 11.11 16.12
C LEU A 356 -2.00 11.33 14.62
N VAL A 357 -0.98 12.00 14.12
CA VAL A 357 -0.59 12.09 12.70
C VAL A 357 0.82 11.54 12.54
N LEU A 358 1.28 11.31 11.32
CA LEU A 358 2.62 10.75 11.09
C LEU A 358 3.54 11.77 10.42
N PRO A 359 4.62 12.22 11.06
CA PRO A 359 5.55 13.17 10.47
C PRO A 359 6.31 12.56 9.28
N GLY A 360 6.85 13.42 8.41
CA GLY A 360 7.53 13.03 7.18
C GLY A 360 8.75 12.14 7.38
N SER A 361 9.41 12.24 8.54
CA SER A 361 10.57 11.40 8.89
C SER A 361 10.28 9.90 8.82
N VAL A 362 9.03 9.49 9.06
CA VAL A 362 8.59 8.09 8.96
C VAL A 362 8.81 7.50 7.56
N TRP A 363 8.85 8.36 6.53
CA TRP A 363 9.11 7.96 5.13
C TRP A 363 10.53 8.22 4.66
N ARG A 364 11.43 8.65 5.55
CA ARG A 364 12.84 8.82 5.17
C ARG A 364 13.41 7.50 4.65
N SER A 365 14.07 7.60 3.51
CA SER A 365 14.66 6.46 2.83
C SER A 365 15.98 6.88 2.19
N SER A 366 16.94 5.97 2.10
CA SER A 366 18.16 6.15 1.31
C SER A 366 17.89 6.19 -0.20
N LEU A 367 16.66 5.84 -0.62
CA LEU A 367 16.28 5.78 -2.03
C LEU A 367 15.91 7.13 -2.63
N GLY A 368 15.74 8.17 -1.83
CA GLY A 368 15.43 9.50 -2.35
C GLY A 368 15.00 10.49 -1.28
N PRO A 369 14.90 11.77 -1.63
CA PRO A 369 14.47 12.78 -0.70
C PRO A 369 13.01 12.58 -0.28
N THR A 370 12.75 12.70 1.01
CA THR A 370 11.40 12.85 1.57
C THR A 370 11.29 14.26 2.14
N PRO A 371 10.28 15.05 1.78
CA PRO A 371 10.09 16.39 2.34
C PRO A 371 10.00 16.33 3.87
N ALA A 372 10.79 17.19 4.53
CA ALA A 372 10.92 17.21 5.99
C ALA A 372 9.82 18.04 6.69
N ASP A 373 8.97 18.67 5.89
CA ASP A 373 7.93 19.61 6.34
C ASP A 373 6.50 19.04 6.16
N ARG A 374 6.38 17.75 5.84
CA ARG A 374 5.08 17.12 5.59
C ARG A 374 4.74 16.07 6.65
N PHE A 375 3.44 15.79 6.78
CA PHE A 375 2.93 14.74 7.65
C PHE A 375 1.78 14.00 6.98
N ARG A 376 1.56 12.73 7.32
CA ARG A 376 0.42 11.97 6.81
C ARG A 376 -0.76 12.08 7.75
N VAL A 377 -1.94 12.37 7.18
CA VAL A 377 -3.25 12.27 7.80
C VAL A 377 -4.11 11.25 7.09
N GLY A 378 -4.75 10.35 7.84
CA GLY A 378 -5.72 9.37 7.36
C GLY A 378 -7.15 9.83 7.63
N PHE A 379 -8.04 9.58 6.69
CA PHE A 379 -9.45 9.98 6.78
C PHE A 379 -10.43 8.84 6.41
N GLY A 380 -9.94 7.60 6.33
CA GLY A 380 -10.75 6.43 5.97
C GLY A 380 -11.61 5.86 7.10
N ARG A 381 -11.43 6.32 8.35
CA ARG A 381 -12.05 5.73 9.53
C ARG A 381 -13.03 6.66 10.22
N ASN A 382 -13.86 6.10 11.08
CA ASN A 382 -14.67 6.87 12.04
C ASN A 382 -13.76 7.66 13.00
N GLY A 383 -14.30 8.70 13.63
CA GLY A 383 -13.56 9.51 14.61
C GLY A 383 -12.78 10.68 14.02
N VAL A 384 -12.85 10.93 12.69
CA VAL A 384 -12.18 12.09 12.07
C VAL A 384 -12.76 13.41 12.57
N ALA A 385 -14.08 13.54 12.73
CA ALA A 385 -14.69 14.78 13.21
C ALA A 385 -14.18 15.16 14.61
N PRO A 386 -14.31 14.33 15.66
CA PRO A 386 -13.79 14.69 17.00
C PRO A 386 -12.26 14.86 17.02
N ALA A 387 -11.53 14.20 16.14
CA ALA A 387 -10.09 14.41 15.99
C ALA A 387 -9.78 15.83 15.48
N LEU A 388 -10.51 16.29 14.45
CA LEU A 388 -10.36 17.64 13.93
C LEU A 388 -10.81 18.71 14.93
N ASP A 389 -11.83 18.46 15.73
CA ASP A 389 -12.25 19.38 16.80
C ASP A 389 -11.15 19.54 17.88
N ALA A 390 -10.54 18.42 18.30
CA ALA A 390 -9.40 18.45 19.22
C ALA A 390 -8.18 19.15 18.61
N TRP A 391 -7.92 18.93 17.34
CA TRP A 391 -6.85 19.60 16.60
C TRP A 391 -7.11 21.10 16.45
N GLU A 392 -8.35 21.50 16.15
CA GLU A 392 -8.76 22.91 16.11
C GLU A 392 -8.44 23.62 17.43
N GLY A 393 -8.85 23.03 18.55
CA GLY A 393 -8.55 23.56 19.88
C GLY A 393 -7.04 23.76 20.13
N PHE A 394 -6.22 22.79 19.70
CA PHE A 394 -4.77 22.87 19.80
C PHE A 394 -4.18 24.01 18.99
N VAL A 395 -4.61 24.17 17.72
CA VAL A 395 -4.12 25.24 16.85
C VAL A 395 -4.52 26.63 17.37
N VAL A 396 -5.78 26.77 17.81
CA VAL A 396 -6.29 28.04 18.36
C VAL A 396 -5.56 28.42 19.65
N ALA A 397 -5.27 27.46 20.52
CA ALA A 397 -4.55 27.71 21.78
C ALA A 397 -3.11 28.25 21.55
N ARG A 398 -2.48 27.92 20.43
CA ARG A 398 -1.12 28.32 20.06
C ARG A 398 -1.04 29.64 19.29
N GLN A 399 -2.19 30.16 18.83
CA GLN A 399 -2.21 31.49 18.19
C GLN A 399 -1.94 32.59 19.21
N PRO A 400 -1.14 33.63 18.88
CA PRO A 400 -0.95 34.80 19.73
C PRO A 400 -2.29 35.45 20.10
N ALA A 401 -2.40 35.94 21.33
CA ALA A 401 -3.66 36.55 21.84
C ALA A 401 -4.23 37.68 20.96
N ALA A 402 -3.38 38.36 20.17
CA ALA A 402 -3.78 39.39 19.21
C ALA A 402 -4.58 38.84 18.00
N ALA A 403 -4.34 37.59 17.60
CA ALA A 403 -5.05 36.95 16.48
C ALA A 403 -6.42 36.37 16.88
N ARG A 404 -6.69 36.18 18.17
CA ARG A 404 -7.95 35.60 18.72
C ARG A 404 -9.15 36.56 18.71
N ARG A 405 -8.95 37.87 18.39
CA ARG A 405 -10.01 38.91 18.50
C ARG A 405 -10.66 39.29 17.15
N VAL A 406 -10.33 38.62 16.05
CA VAL A 406 -10.80 38.95 14.70
C VAL A 406 -11.55 37.79 14.03
N GLY A 407 -12.07 36.84 14.81
CA GLY A 407 -12.89 35.71 14.33
C GLY A 407 -14.34 35.80 14.79
#